data_aa52f3d9778883c08c0afab44fd55f40
#
_entry.id   aa52f3d9778883c08c0afab44fd55f40
#
_cell.length_a   1.000
_cell.length_b   1.000
_cell.length_c   1.000
_cell.angle_alpha   90.00
_cell.angle_beta   90.00
_cell.angle_gamma   90.00
#
_symmetry.space_group_name_H-M   'P 1'
#
loop_
_entity.id
_entity.type
_entity.pdbx_description
1 polymer ?
#
loop_
_entity_poly.entity_id
_entity_poly.type
_entity_poly.pdbx_seq_one_letter_code
_entity_poly.pdbx_strand_id
1 'polypeptide(L)'
;MIVAINEVSETEMRDDSVFDDGSIPTTWEVAGIEDVKGLKLFLKQAQQWVMSNNKEQLAAAVQYPINNIKNKEEMIAAYDQYFTKEVKLSFAMINFNQIFRTYKGVMLADGLVWIQPVGDTYKIFAINP
;
A
#
# COMPACT_ATOMS: atom_id res chain seq x y z
N MET A 1 18.63 19.51 8.86
CA MET A 1 17.44 18.98 9.55
C MET A 1 16.88 17.80 8.78
N ILE A 2 16.50 16.79 9.49
CA ILE A 2 15.91 15.61 8.88
C ILE A 2 14.42 15.81 8.78
N VAL A 3 13.91 15.73 7.56
CA VAL A 3 12.47 15.76 7.33
C VAL A 3 11.90 14.38 7.61
N ALA A 4 10.76 14.31 8.26
CA ALA A 4 10.09 13.04 8.48
C ALA A 4 9.71 12.42 7.14
N ILE A 5 10.32 11.29 6.83
CA ILE A 5 10.15 10.63 5.53
C ILE A 5 8.76 10.04 5.35
N ASN A 6 8.04 9.83 6.47
CA ASN A 6 6.69 9.29 6.46
C ASN A 6 5.63 10.39 6.44
N GLU A 7 6.05 11.64 6.35
CA GLU A 7 5.13 12.76 6.32
C GLU A 7 4.44 12.87 4.95
N VAL A 8 3.13 13.10 4.99
CA VAL A 8 2.34 13.31 3.77
C VAL A 8 2.25 14.81 3.53
N SER A 9 2.71 15.28 2.37
CA SER A 9 2.68 16.69 2.03
C SER A 9 1.24 17.16 1.76
N GLU A 10 1.03 18.48 1.82
CA GLU A 10 -0.27 19.08 1.51
C GLU A 10 -0.71 18.74 0.08
N THR A 11 0.23 18.70 -0.86
CA THR A 11 -0.03 18.35 -2.25
C THR A 11 -0.56 16.94 -2.38
N GLU A 12 -0.03 16.02 -1.58
CA GLU A 12 -0.45 14.62 -1.59
C GLU A 12 -1.77 14.40 -0.86
N MET A 13 -2.23 15.41 -0.12
CA MET A 13 -3.49 15.36 0.61
C MET A 13 -4.62 16.10 -0.11
N ARG A 14 -4.38 16.63 -1.32
CA ARG A 14 -5.46 17.29 -2.05
C ARG A 14 -6.58 16.32 -2.36
N ASP A 15 -7.75 16.90 -2.63
CA ASP A 15 -8.94 16.16 -2.99
C ASP A 15 -8.70 15.36 -4.28
N ASP A 16 -8.84 14.05 -4.19
CA ASP A 16 -8.70 13.12 -5.31
C ASP A 16 -10.03 12.48 -5.67
N SER A 17 -11.13 13.20 -5.47
CA SER A 17 -12.47 12.73 -5.86
C SER A 17 -12.63 12.62 -7.37
N VAL A 18 -11.79 13.32 -8.13
CA VAL A 18 -11.74 13.23 -9.59
C VAL A 18 -10.28 13.07 -9.98
N PHE A 19 -9.97 12.04 -10.76
CA PHE A 19 -8.62 11.80 -11.24
C PHE A 19 -8.26 12.76 -12.40
N ASP A 20 -6.98 12.88 -12.72
CA ASP A 20 -6.49 13.80 -13.75
C ASP A 20 -7.07 13.51 -15.13
N ASP A 21 -7.43 12.26 -15.42
CA ASP A 21 -8.06 11.88 -16.68
C ASP A 21 -9.57 12.13 -16.70
N GLY A 22 -10.12 12.73 -15.64
CA GLY A 22 -11.55 13.05 -15.51
C GLY A 22 -12.39 11.90 -14.96
N SER A 23 -11.82 10.72 -14.73
CA SER A 23 -12.58 9.61 -14.17
C SER A 23 -12.90 9.85 -12.69
N ILE A 24 -13.99 9.26 -12.22
CA ILE A 24 -14.43 9.39 -10.83
C ILE A 24 -14.13 8.08 -10.13
N PRO A 25 -13.15 8.07 -9.20
CA PRO A 25 -12.83 6.84 -8.47
C PRO A 25 -13.90 6.48 -7.46
N THR A 26 -13.87 5.23 -6.99
CA THR A 26 -14.64 4.79 -5.84
C THR A 26 -14.31 5.69 -4.64
N THR A 27 -15.31 6.03 -3.84
CA THR A 27 -15.09 6.88 -2.67
C THR A 27 -14.27 6.12 -1.62
N TRP A 28 -13.55 6.87 -0.80
CA TRP A 28 -12.79 6.28 0.30
C TRP A 28 -13.68 5.51 1.28
N GLU A 29 -14.90 6.02 1.48
CA GLU A 29 -15.88 5.40 2.36
C GLU A 29 -16.24 3.98 1.87
N VAL A 30 -16.51 3.83 0.57
CA VAL A 30 -16.83 2.51 -0.02
C VAL A 30 -15.65 1.55 0.10
N ALA A 31 -14.43 2.07 0.00
CA ALA A 31 -13.22 1.28 0.19
C ALA A 31 -12.95 0.93 1.66
N GLY A 32 -13.78 1.43 2.59
CA GLY A 32 -13.64 1.16 4.02
C GLY A 32 -12.57 2.00 4.70
N ILE A 33 -12.15 3.09 4.06
CA ILE A 33 -11.05 3.92 4.55
C ILE A 33 -11.60 5.23 5.09
N GLU A 34 -11.58 5.37 6.40
CA GLU A 34 -12.03 6.58 7.10
C GLU A 34 -10.89 7.58 7.28
N ASP A 35 -9.68 7.07 7.48
CA ASP A 35 -8.48 7.88 7.71
C ASP A 35 -7.58 7.85 6.48
N VAL A 36 -7.89 8.70 5.50
CA VAL A 36 -7.12 8.77 4.25
C VAL A 36 -5.68 9.19 4.51
N LYS A 37 -5.47 10.11 5.44
CA LYS A 37 -4.12 10.56 5.80
C LYS A 37 -3.31 9.38 6.38
N GLY A 38 -3.92 8.60 7.26
CA GLY A 38 -3.27 7.42 7.83
C GLY A 38 -2.91 6.39 6.78
N LEU A 39 -3.81 6.18 5.79
CA LEU A 39 -3.51 5.30 4.68
C LEU A 39 -2.30 5.79 3.88
N LYS A 40 -2.27 7.08 3.54
CA LYS A 40 -1.17 7.65 2.77
C LYS A 40 0.15 7.59 3.55
N LEU A 41 0.11 7.77 4.86
CA LEU A 41 1.28 7.58 5.72
C LEU A 41 1.76 6.13 5.69
N PHE A 42 0.83 5.17 5.76
CA PHE A 42 1.18 3.75 5.64
C PHE A 42 1.87 3.47 4.30
N LEU A 43 1.33 3.99 3.21
CA LEU A 43 1.93 3.80 1.89
C LEU A 43 3.32 4.41 1.79
N LYS A 44 3.53 5.58 2.38
CA LYS A 44 4.85 6.21 2.46
C LYS A 44 5.83 5.33 3.24
N GLN A 45 5.40 4.80 4.35
CA GLN A 45 6.19 3.89 5.17
C GLN A 45 6.55 2.62 4.40
N ALA A 46 5.56 2.03 3.72
CA ALA A 46 5.77 0.84 2.92
C ALA A 46 6.78 1.09 1.79
N GLN A 47 6.72 2.26 1.15
CA GLN A 47 7.73 2.66 0.16
C GLN A 47 9.13 2.61 0.75
N GLN A 48 9.31 3.15 1.95
CA GLN A 48 10.62 3.17 2.61
C GLN A 48 11.10 1.75 2.90
N TRP A 49 10.21 0.89 3.37
CA TRP A 49 10.57 -0.50 3.65
C TRP A 49 10.95 -1.24 2.37
N VAL A 50 10.23 -1.01 1.27
CA VAL A 50 10.52 -1.62 -0.03
C VAL A 50 11.87 -1.13 -0.55
N MET A 51 12.14 0.17 -0.48
CA MET A 51 13.38 0.75 -0.98
C MET A 51 14.61 0.33 -0.19
N SER A 52 14.43 0.07 1.10
CA SER A 52 15.51 -0.41 1.97
C SER A 52 15.56 -1.93 2.10
N ASN A 53 14.67 -2.65 1.41
CA ASN A 53 14.51 -4.10 1.52
C ASN A 53 14.33 -4.54 2.98
N ASN A 54 13.49 -3.82 3.70
CA ASN A 54 13.20 -4.11 5.10
C ASN A 54 12.18 -5.25 5.19
N LYS A 55 12.68 -6.48 5.06
CA LYS A 55 11.86 -7.69 5.01
C LYS A 55 11.02 -7.87 6.27
N GLU A 56 11.57 -7.55 7.42
CA GLU A 56 10.90 -7.66 8.71
C GLU A 56 9.62 -6.82 8.76
N GLN A 57 9.73 -5.54 8.44
CA GLN A 57 8.61 -4.62 8.49
C GLN A 57 7.57 -4.93 7.41
N LEU A 58 8.03 -5.27 6.21
CA LEU A 58 7.11 -5.63 5.13
C LEU A 58 6.35 -6.89 5.48
N ALA A 59 7.03 -7.91 5.98
CA ALA A 59 6.37 -9.15 6.40
C ALA A 59 5.36 -8.91 7.53
N ALA A 60 5.69 -8.01 8.46
CA ALA A 60 4.77 -7.64 9.53
C ALA A 60 3.53 -6.89 9.04
N ALA A 61 3.64 -6.24 7.88
CA ALA A 61 2.53 -5.49 7.28
C ALA A 61 1.61 -6.34 6.41
N VAL A 62 1.89 -7.64 6.26
CA VAL A 62 1.06 -8.57 5.47
C VAL A 62 0.01 -9.22 6.36
N GLN A 63 -1.19 -9.39 5.83
CA GLN A 63 -2.26 -10.13 6.48
C GLN A 63 -2.16 -11.60 6.09
N TYR A 64 -1.97 -12.47 7.06
CA TYR A 64 -1.80 -13.90 6.83
C TYR A 64 -3.09 -14.69 7.08
N PRO A 65 -3.28 -15.83 6.41
CA PRO A 65 -2.41 -16.37 5.37
C PRO A 65 -2.56 -15.62 4.06
N ILE A 66 -1.49 -15.63 3.26
CA ILE A 66 -1.50 -15.06 1.92
C ILE A 66 -0.93 -16.13 0.98
N ASN A 67 -1.72 -16.56 0.01
CA ASN A 67 -1.38 -17.74 -0.82
C ASN A 67 -1.00 -18.92 0.07
N ASN A 68 0.21 -19.50 -0.09
CA ASN A 68 0.71 -20.60 0.76
C ASN A 68 1.51 -20.11 1.96
N ILE A 69 1.65 -18.81 2.14
CA ILE A 69 2.46 -18.22 3.20
C ILE A 69 1.59 -18.08 4.43
N LYS A 70 1.97 -18.71 5.53
CA LYS A 70 1.15 -18.80 6.74
C LYS A 70 1.51 -17.78 7.80
N ASN A 71 2.74 -17.26 7.78
CA ASN A 71 3.23 -16.38 8.83
C ASN A 71 4.38 -15.50 8.32
N LYS A 72 4.80 -14.60 9.18
CA LYS A 72 5.85 -13.62 8.90
C LYS A 72 7.18 -14.27 8.52
N GLU A 73 7.57 -15.33 9.23
CA GLU A 73 8.83 -16.02 9.00
C GLU A 73 8.87 -16.66 7.62
N GLU A 74 7.76 -17.25 7.19
CA GLU A 74 7.66 -17.83 5.85
C GLU A 74 7.74 -16.74 4.78
N MET A 75 7.13 -15.58 5.02
CA MET A 75 7.21 -14.46 4.08
C MET A 75 8.64 -13.93 3.96
N ILE A 76 9.36 -13.82 5.06
CA ILE A 76 10.76 -13.39 5.03
C ILE A 76 11.58 -14.36 4.19
N ALA A 77 11.35 -15.67 4.35
CA ALA A 77 12.06 -16.69 3.56
C ALA A 77 11.70 -16.63 2.08
N ALA A 78 10.48 -16.24 1.74
CA ALA A 78 9.99 -16.17 0.37
C ALA A 78 10.01 -14.74 -0.19
N TYR A 79 10.69 -13.82 0.46
CA TYR A 79 10.65 -12.39 0.16
C TYR A 79 10.85 -12.09 -1.32
N ASP A 80 11.89 -12.67 -1.93
CA ASP A 80 12.22 -12.36 -3.33
C ASP A 80 11.18 -12.90 -4.32
N GLN A 81 10.39 -13.89 -3.91
CA GLN A 81 9.32 -14.44 -4.74
C GLN A 81 8.08 -13.55 -4.74
N TYR A 82 7.82 -12.84 -3.65
CA TYR A 82 6.65 -11.98 -3.51
C TYR A 82 6.97 -10.51 -3.76
N PHE A 83 8.10 -10.03 -3.26
CA PHE A 83 8.52 -8.65 -3.50
C PHE A 83 9.46 -8.60 -4.69
N THR A 84 8.91 -8.94 -5.85
CA THR A 84 9.61 -8.89 -7.13
C THR A 84 9.90 -7.45 -7.52
N LYS A 85 10.68 -7.27 -8.59
CA LYS A 85 10.96 -5.94 -9.12
C LYS A 85 9.68 -5.18 -9.46
N GLU A 86 8.71 -5.86 -10.06
CA GLU A 86 7.43 -5.26 -10.43
C GLU A 86 6.63 -4.83 -9.21
N VAL A 87 6.59 -5.66 -8.17
CA VAL A 87 5.92 -5.32 -6.92
C VAL A 87 6.61 -4.14 -6.25
N LYS A 88 7.94 -4.14 -6.19
CA LYS A 88 8.69 -3.02 -5.62
C LYS A 88 8.41 -1.72 -6.37
N LEU A 89 8.37 -1.77 -7.71
CA LEU A 89 8.05 -0.61 -8.53
C LEU A 89 6.64 -0.11 -8.27
N SER A 90 5.68 -1.01 -8.01
CA SER A 90 4.31 -0.60 -7.72
C SER A 90 4.24 0.31 -6.49
N PHE A 91 5.09 0.06 -5.49
CA PHE A 91 5.19 0.94 -4.32
C PHE A 91 5.95 2.22 -4.63
N ALA A 92 7.06 2.10 -5.36
CA ALA A 92 7.92 3.25 -5.66
C ALA A 92 7.19 4.31 -6.51
N MET A 93 6.29 3.90 -7.37
CA MET A 93 5.63 4.76 -8.33
C MET A 93 4.21 5.18 -7.95
N ILE A 94 3.83 5.05 -6.68
CA ILE A 94 2.50 5.47 -6.23
C ILE A 94 2.30 6.96 -6.52
N ASN A 95 1.17 7.27 -7.18
CA ASN A 95 0.71 8.64 -7.29
C ASN A 95 -0.29 8.89 -6.16
N PHE A 96 0.13 9.62 -5.13
CA PHE A 96 -0.66 9.83 -3.92
C PHE A 96 -1.93 10.65 -4.16
N ASN A 97 -2.06 11.29 -5.30
CA ASN A 97 -3.24 12.05 -5.69
C ASN A 97 -4.19 11.26 -6.58
N GLN A 98 -3.82 10.04 -6.94
CA GLN A 98 -4.61 9.18 -7.81
C GLN A 98 -4.52 7.72 -7.38
N ILE A 99 -4.78 7.47 -6.10
CA ILE A 99 -4.74 6.12 -5.55
C ILE A 99 -6.01 5.39 -5.96
N PHE A 100 -5.85 4.32 -6.74
CA PHE A 100 -6.96 3.48 -7.17
C PHE A 100 -7.49 2.64 -6.00
N ARG A 101 -8.80 2.61 -5.85
CA ARG A 101 -9.46 1.88 -4.77
C ARG A 101 -10.80 1.33 -5.23
N THR A 102 -11.21 0.24 -4.61
CA THR A 102 -12.52 -0.38 -4.80
C THR A 102 -13.08 -0.75 -3.43
N TYR A 103 -14.25 -1.40 -3.41
CA TYR A 103 -14.80 -1.92 -2.17
C TYR A 103 -13.88 -2.94 -1.50
N LYS A 104 -12.92 -3.51 -2.24
CA LYS A 104 -11.94 -4.46 -1.71
C LYS A 104 -10.75 -3.77 -1.03
N GLY A 105 -10.62 -2.46 -1.19
CA GLY A 105 -9.51 -1.70 -0.63
C GLY A 105 -8.71 -0.98 -1.70
N VAL A 106 -7.45 -0.71 -1.39
CA VAL A 106 -6.52 0.00 -2.27
C VAL A 106 -5.78 -0.98 -3.14
N MET A 107 -5.68 -0.67 -4.44
CA MET A 107 -4.97 -1.49 -5.42
C MET A 107 -3.77 -0.72 -5.96
N LEU A 108 -2.63 -1.39 -6.03
CA LEU A 108 -1.44 -0.86 -6.69
C LEU A 108 -1.21 -1.62 -7.99
N ALA A 109 -0.88 -0.87 -9.05
CA ALA A 109 -0.45 -1.41 -10.34
C ALA A 109 -1.32 -2.57 -10.86
N ASP A 110 -2.52 -2.28 -11.26
CA ASP A 110 -3.44 -3.25 -11.91
C ASP A 110 -3.62 -4.56 -11.13
N GLY A 111 -3.61 -4.49 -9.80
CA GLY A 111 -3.89 -5.65 -8.96
C GLY A 111 -2.67 -6.43 -8.49
N LEU A 112 -1.47 -5.91 -8.72
CA LEU A 112 -0.26 -6.56 -8.17
C LEU A 112 -0.29 -6.61 -6.66
N VAL A 113 -0.76 -5.56 -6.01
CA VAL A 113 -0.81 -5.46 -4.56
C VAL A 113 -2.15 -4.89 -4.14
N TRP A 114 -2.75 -5.50 -3.11
CA TRP A 114 -3.99 -5.01 -2.51
C TRP A 114 -3.77 -4.75 -1.03
N ILE A 115 -4.30 -3.63 -0.56
CA ILE A 115 -4.16 -3.16 0.83
C ILE A 115 -5.54 -2.84 1.37
N GLN A 116 -5.81 -3.25 2.60
CA GLN A 116 -7.10 -2.96 3.26
C GLN A 116 -6.89 -2.57 4.71
N PRO A 117 -7.86 -1.85 5.30
CA PRO A 117 -7.81 -1.56 6.72
C PRO A 117 -8.07 -2.85 7.53
N VAL A 118 -7.31 -3.01 8.61
CA VAL A 118 -7.47 -4.11 9.55
C VAL A 118 -7.36 -3.51 10.96
N GLY A 119 -8.49 -3.39 11.65
CA GLY A 119 -8.52 -2.68 12.93
C GLY A 119 -8.09 -1.23 12.77
N ASP A 120 -7.11 -0.81 13.54
CA ASP A 120 -6.58 0.57 13.52
C ASP A 120 -5.42 0.75 12.56
N THR A 121 -5.11 -0.25 11.74
CA THR A 121 -3.95 -0.21 10.86
C THR A 121 -4.34 -0.67 9.46
N TYR A 122 -3.35 -0.76 8.59
CA TYR A 122 -3.51 -1.25 7.23
C TYR A 122 -2.62 -2.45 7.01
N LYS A 123 -3.06 -3.37 6.18
CA LYS A 123 -2.31 -4.59 5.85
C LYS A 123 -2.34 -4.85 4.36
N ILE A 124 -1.27 -5.45 3.87
CA ILE A 124 -1.22 -6.00 2.52
C ILE A 124 -1.92 -7.35 2.57
N PHE A 125 -3.02 -7.50 1.85
CA PHE A 125 -3.78 -8.76 1.91
C PHE A 125 -3.69 -9.59 0.64
N ALA A 126 -3.14 -9.05 -0.44
CA ALA A 126 -2.90 -9.81 -1.67
C ALA A 126 -1.65 -9.28 -2.38
N ILE A 127 -0.84 -10.19 -2.86
CA ILE A 127 0.32 -9.91 -3.70
C ILE A 127 0.28 -10.91 -4.85
N ASN A 128 0.21 -10.40 -6.08
CA ASN A 128 0.14 -11.21 -7.30
C ASN A 128 1.38 -10.92 -8.15
N PRO A 129 2.53 -11.47 -7.77
CA PRO A 129 3.80 -11.14 -8.41
C PRO A 129 3.93 -11.61 -9.84
#